data_aba284ef886328b0a5807b1a23e80f43
#
_entry.id   aba284ef886328b0a5807b1a23e80f43
#
_cell.length_a   1.000
_cell.length_b   1.000
_cell.length_c   1.000
_cell.angle_alpha   90.00
_cell.angle_beta   90.00
_cell.angle_gamma   90.00
#
_symmetry.space_group_name_H-M   'P 1'
#
loop_
_entity.id
_entity.type
_entity.pdbx_description
1 polymer ?
#
loop_
_entity_poly.entity_id
_entity_poly.type
_entity_poly.pdbx_seq_one_letter_code
_entity_poly.pdbx_strand_id
1 'polypeptide(L)'
;MPGELRVHMKLFLTTLVLFFLSNLPAHAGCKKSEICSMLGKMDHFSILNKCPGSGSLLAECKKVKETTIEDLLPAKFVDNGDGTVTDTVNNLLWMKKGELDEKGNLNKVKLKIAKKVAAAASYAGRTNWRIPKLVEIKTLLAPKRVMNAGGKKSWINPVFDDGVGHYYWSSTTCDQVSVITDRYQKKICQQGESAAWLVHFNINAIFWHHKTEDYHIWLVADLK
;
A
#
# COMPACT_ATOMS: atom_id res chain seq x y z
N MET A 1 5.80 -67.85 -36.44
CA MET A 1 5.84 -66.43 -36.92
C MET A 1 5.14 -65.55 -35.93
N PRO A 2 5.86 -64.79 -35.09
CA PRO A 2 5.25 -63.79 -34.20
C PRO A 2 5.93 -62.45 -34.41
N GLY A 3 5.53 -61.73 -35.43
CA GLY A 3 6.18 -60.48 -35.79
C GLY A 3 5.24 -59.32 -36.17
N GLU A 4 4.02 -59.58 -36.53
CA GLU A 4 3.14 -58.50 -37.07
C GLU A 4 2.18 -57.89 -36.09
N LEU A 5 1.94 -58.50 -34.92
CA LEU A 5 0.96 -57.96 -33.96
C LEU A 5 1.47 -56.79 -33.08
N ARG A 6 2.79 -56.58 -33.05
CA ARG A 6 3.40 -55.50 -32.24
C ARG A 6 3.46 -54.14 -32.92
N VAL A 7 3.39 -54.03 -34.22
CA VAL A 7 3.54 -52.76 -34.96
C VAL A 7 2.22 -52.01 -34.98
N HIS A 8 1.10 -52.70 -35.08
CA HIS A 8 -0.24 -52.03 -35.08
C HIS A 8 -0.66 -51.48 -33.73
N MET A 9 -0.19 -52.08 -32.63
CA MET A 9 -0.56 -51.61 -31.28
C MET A 9 0.19 -50.33 -30.87
N LYS A 10 1.40 -50.10 -31.43
CA LYS A 10 2.14 -48.82 -31.19
C LYS A 10 1.59 -47.67 -31.97
N LEU A 11 1.03 -47.92 -33.15
CA LEU A 11 0.48 -46.84 -33.99
C LEU A 11 -0.87 -46.37 -33.49
N PHE A 12 -1.69 -47.23 -32.86
CA PHE A 12 -2.96 -46.86 -32.29
C PHE A 12 -2.81 -46.05 -30.99
N LEU A 13 -1.76 -46.29 -30.20
CA LEU A 13 -1.55 -45.56 -28.97
C LEU A 13 -1.04 -44.12 -29.21
N THR A 14 -0.24 -43.92 -30.25
CA THR A 14 0.29 -42.58 -30.60
C THR A 14 -0.77 -41.68 -31.24
N THR A 15 -1.70 -42.22 -32.00
CA THR A 15 -2.83 -41.44 -32.53
C THR A 15 -3.85 -41.07 -31.47
N LEU A 16 -4.07 -41.91 -30.44
CA LEU A 16 -5.02 -41.60 -29.35
C LEU A 16 -4.49 -40.51 -28.43
N VAL A 17 -3.18 -40.46 -28.17
CA VAL A 17 -2.54 -39.40 -27.34
C VAL A 17 -2.54 -38.05 -28.04
N LEU A 18 -2.40 -38.01 -29.36
CA LEU A 18 -2.46 -36.75 -30.12
C LEU A 18 -3.88 -36.19 -30.25
N PHE A 19 -4.92 -37.03 -30.14
CA PHE A 19 -6.31 -36.56 -30.21
C PHE A 19 -6.83 -35.97 -28.88
N PHE A 20 -6.20 -36.32 -27.74
CA PHE A 20 -6.55 -35.74 -26.42
C PHE A 20 -5.87 -34.39 -26.16
N LEU A 21 -4.79 -34.06 -26.89
CA LEU A 21 -4.08 -32.77 -26.73
C LEU A 21 -4.72 -31.63 -27.57
N SER A 22 -5.61 -31.94 -28.49
CA SER A 22 -6.23 -30.93 -29.39
C SER A 22 -7.58 -30.38 -28.88
N ASN A 23 -8.11 -30.88 -27.77
CA ASN A 23 -9.41 -30.45 -27.22
C ASN A 23 -9.30 -29.78 -25.84
N LEU A 24 -8.14 -29.20 -25.52
CA LEU A 24 -8.10 -28.20 -24.45
C LEU A 24 -8.85 -26.97 -24.99
N PRO A 25 -9.93 -26.53 -24.32
CA PRO A 25 -10.57 -25.28 -24.72
C PRO A 25 -9.50 -24.20 -24.67
N ALA A 26 -9.25 -23.57 -25.81
CA ALA A 26 -8.47 -22.35 -25.86
C ALA A 26 -9.23 -21.35 -24.96
N HIS A 27 -8.85 -21.22 -23.71
CA HIS A 27 -9.29 -20.13 -22.89
C HIS A 27 -8.79 -18.88 -23.58
N ALA A 28 -9.70 -18.20 -24.28
CA ALA A 28 -9.45 -16.89 -24.84
C ALA A 28 -9.08 -15.99 -23.68
N GLY A 29 -7.78 -15.90 -23.38
CA GLY A 29 -7.26 -15.08 -22.30
C GLY A 29 -7.66 -13.64 -22.55
N CYS A 30 -8.18 -12.98 -21.56
CA CYS A 30 -8.49 -11.56 -21.66
C CYS A 30 -7.25 -10.78 -22.12
N LYS A 31 -7.45 -9.81 -23.00
CA LYS A 31 -6.35 -8.91 -23.42
C LYS A 31 -5.88 -8.06 -22.25
N LYS A 32 -4.62 -7.72 -22.22
CA LYS A 32 -4.02 -6.86 -21.18
C LYS A 32 -4.81 -5.57 -20.97
N SER A 33 -5.26 -4.93 -22.05
CA SER A 33 -6.08 -3.71 -22.00
C SER A 33 -7.41 -3.92 -21.27
N GLU A 34 -8.05 -5.08 -21.44
CA GLU A 34 -9.30 -5.43 -20.77
C GLU A 34 -9.08 -5.65 -19.27
N ILE A 35 -8.02 -6.40 -18.92
CA ILE A 35 -7.64 -6.63 -17.52
C ILE A 35 -7.35 -5.30 -16.82
N CYS A 36 -6.57 -4.42 -17.45
CA CYS A 36 -6.23 -3.11 -16.91
C CYS A 36 -7.46 -2.19 -16.76
N SER A 37 -8.44 -2.29 -17.67
CA SER A 37 -9.68 -1.50 -17.58
C SER A 37 -10.63 -1.96 -16.46
N MET A 38 -10.49 -3.19 -16.00
CA MET A 38 -11.25 -3.75 -14.89
C MET A 38 -10.68 -3.34 -13.52
N LEU A 39 -9.37 -2.98 -13.46
CA LEU A 39 -8.77 -2.46 -12.25
C LEU A 39 -9.43 -1.14 -11.84
N GLY A 40 -9.83 -1.05 -10.59
CA GLY A 40 -10.58 0.11 -10.05
C GLY A 40 -12.09 0.01 -10.20
N LYS A 41 -12.61 -0.94 -11.00
CA LYS A 41 -14.06 -1.20 -11.15
C LYS A 41 -14.51 -2.46 -10.42
N MET A 42 -13.61 -3.41 -10.22
CA MET A 42 -13.89 -4.67 -9.51
C MET A 42 -12.62 -5.13 -8.76
N ASP A 43 -12.84 -5.97 -7.75
CA ASP A 43 -11.75 -6.55 -6.97
C ASP A 43 -10.93 -7.58 -7.77
N HIS A 44 -9.70 -7.87 -7.30
CA HIS A 44 -8.77 -8.77 -7.96
C HIS A 44 -9.31 -10.18 -8.16
N PHE A 45 -10.03 -10.70 -7.17
CA PHE A 45 -10.57 -12.06 -7.23
C PHE A 45 -11.60 -12.16 -8.33
N SER A 46 -12.47 -11.18 -8.45
CA SER A 46 -13.46 -11.07 -9.54
C SER A 46 -12.80 -10.98 -10.91
N ILE A 47 -11.67 -10.24 -11.01
CA ILE A 47 -10.91 -10.17 -12.27
C ILE A 47 -10.27 -11.52 -12.61
N LEU A 48 -9.65 -12.21 -11.63
CA LEU A 48 -9.05 -13.54 -11.82
C LEU A 48 -10.07 -14.60 -12.21
N ASN A 49 -11.27 -14.54 -11.64
CA ASN A 49 -12.36 -15.43 -12.01
C ASN A 49 -12.86 -15.18 -13.43
N LYS A 50 -12.93 -13.91 -13.85
CA LYS A 50 -13.37 -13.53 -15.19
C LYS A 50 -12.31 -13.76 -16.25
N CYS A 51 -11.04 -13.62 -15.86
CA CYS A 51 -9.85 -13.76 -16.71
C CYS A 51 -8.85 -14.74 -16.08
N PRO A 52 -9.09 -16.06 -16.10
CA PRO A 52 -8.18 -17.05 -15.53
C PRO A 52 -6.77 -16.91 -16.08
N GLY A 53 -5.75 -16.98 -15.23
CA GLY A 53 -4.33 -16.85 -15.61
C GLY A 53 -3.82 -15.41 -15.76
N SER A 54 -4.64 -14.40 -15.51
CA SER A 54 -4.26 -12.98 -15.64
C SER A 54 -3.43 -12.40 -14.49
N GLY A 55 -3.03 -13.21 -13.50
CA GLY A 55 -2.33 -12.72 -12.30
C GLY A 55 -1.04 -11.94 -12.58
N SER A 56 -0.23 -12.40 -13.52
CA SER A 56 0.99 -11.67 -13.96
C SER A 56 0.65 -10.37 -14.69
N LEU A 57 -0.37 -10.38 -15.54
CA LEU A 57 -0.83 -9.20 -16.27
C LEU A 57 -1.47 -8.16 -15.33
N LEU A 58 -2.16 -8.60 -14.28
CA LEU A 58 -2.66 -7.71 -13.24
C LEU A 58 -1.54 -6.97 -12.51
N ALA A 59 -0.43 -7.64 -12.23
CA ALA A 59 0.76 -7.01 -11.66
C ALA A 59 1.37 -5.96 -12.60
N GLU A 60 1.33 -6.21 -13.91
CA GLU A 60 1.78 -5.25 -14.92
C GLU A 60 0.83 -4.08 -15.12
N CYS A 61 -0.49 -4.29 -15.02
CA CYS A 61 -1.48 -3.22 -15.08
C CYS A 61 -1.39 -2.27 -13.88
N LYS A 62 -0.97 -2.77 -12.72
CA LYS A 62 -0.68 -1.98 -11.52
C LYS A 62 0.56 -1.09 -11.66
N LYS A 63 1.33 -1.18 -12.73
CA LYS A 63 2.36 -0.19 -13.08
C LYS A 63 1.79 1.18 -13.50
N VAL A 64 0.54 1.51 -13.12
CA VAL A 64 0.16 2.90 -12.91
C VAL A 64 1.00 3.38 -11.75
N LYS A 65 2.06 4.16 -12.05
CA LYS A 65 2.90 4.94 -11.14
C LYS A 65 2.48 4.82 -9.66
N GLU A 66 2.74 3.67 -9.03
CA GLU A 66 3.07 3.68 -7.61
C GLU A 66 4.29 4.59 -7.58
N THR A 67 4.12 5.80 -7.04
CA THR A 67 5.26 6.62 -6.68
C THR A 67 6.09 5.75 -5.75
N THR A 68 7.11 5.11 -6.28
CA THR A 68 8.02 4.30 -5.47
C THR A 68 8.70 5.26 -4.51
N ILE A 69 9.17 4.75 -3.37
CA ILE A 69 9.94 5.59 -2.42
C ILE A 69 11.18 6.18 -3.10
N GLU A 70 11.66 5.52 -4.15
CA GLU A 70 12.76 5.97 -5.01
C GLU A 70 12.38 7.17 -5.88
N ASP A 71 11.08 7.36 -6.19
CA ASP A 71 10.59 8.53 -6.92
C ASP A 71 10.41 9.77 -6.03
N LEU A 72 10.45 9.60 -4.71
CA LEU A 72 10.46 10.70 -3.76
C LEU A 72 11.91 11.09 -3.48
N LEU A 73 12.31 12.26 -3.94
CA LEU A 73 13.58 12.86 -3.56
C LEU A 73 13.67 12.97 -2.03
N PRO A 74 14.88 12.98 -1.45
CA PRO A 74 15.04 13.23 -0.02
C PRO A 74 14.29 14.49 0.39
N ALA A 75 13.32 14.35 1.28
CA ALA A 75 12.50 15.46 1.72
C ALA A 75 13.36 16.54 2.38
N LYS A 76 13.17 17.78 1.97
CA LYS A 76 13.74 18.94 2.64
C LYS A 76 12.66 19.60 3.47
N PHE A 77 12.76 19.45 4.78
CA PHE A 77 11.79 19.97 5.71
C PHE A 77 12.18 21.36 6.21
N VAL A 78 11.21 22.27 6.20
CA VAL A 78 11.33 23.65 6.73
C VAL A 78 10.25 23.82 7.79
N ASP A 79 10.67 24.11 9.03
CA ASP A 79 9.76 24.49 10.11
C ASP A 79 9.19 25.91 9.84
N ASN A 80 7.88 26.01 9.77
CA ASN A 80 7.23 27.29 9.47
C ASN A 80 7.02 28.16 10.74
N GLY A 81 7.26 27.60 11.93
CA GLY A 81 7.06 28.29 13.20
C GLY A 81 5.60 28.42 13.68
N ASP A 82 4.65 27.97 12.88
CA ASP A 82 3.21 28.01 13.13
C ASP A 82 2.63 26.63 13.52
N GLY A 83 3.51 25.67 13.85
CA GLY A 83 3.16 24.28 14.13
C GLY A 83 3.04 23.42 12.88
N THR A 84 3.44 23.93 11.73
CA THR A 84 3.53 23.18 10.48
C THR A 84 4.98 23.05 9.98
N VAL A 85 5.21 22.07 9.12
CA VAL A 85 6.49 21.81 8.46
C VAL A 85 6.23 21.63 6.97
N THR A 86 6.92 22.43 6.15
CA THR A 86 6.87 22.32 4.70
C THR A 86 7.87 21.28 4.20
N ASP A 87 7.40 20.32 3.42
CA ASP A 87 8.22 19.46 2.57
C ASP A 87 8.34 20.15 1.19
N THR A 88 9.48 20.80 0.95
CA THR A 88 9.70 21.60 -0.25
C THR A 88 9.93 20.74 -1.51
N VAL A 89 10.21 19.47 -1.35
CA VAL A 89 10.47 18.53 -2.46
C VAL A 89 9.16 17.93 -2.95
N ASN A 90 8.31 17.52 -2.01
CA ASN A 90 7.06 16.82 -2.33
C ASN A 90 5.85 17.76 -2.39
N ASN A 91 6.03 19.08 -2.16
CA ASN A 91 4.96 20.08 -2.09
C ASN A 91 3.87 19.71 -1.08
N LEU A 92 4.30 19.27 0.11
CA LEU A 92 3.42 18.88 1.19
C LEU A 92 3.61 19.79 2.39
N LEU A 93 2.52 20.03 3.11
CA LEU A 93 2.51 20.68 4.40
C LEU A 93 2.13 19.63 5.45
N TRP A 94 2.98 19.45 6.44
CA TRP A 94 2.77 18.52 7.54
C TRP A 94 2.41 19.25 8.82
N MET A 95 1.54 18.67 9.63
CA MET A 95 1.51 19.07 11.04
C MET A 95 2.86 18.72 11.66
N LYS A 96 3.42 19.63 12.45
CA LYS A 96 4.72 19.40 13.13
C LYS A 96 4.61 18.31 14.18
N LYS A 97 3.42 18.07 14.69
CA LYS A 97 3.08 17.08 15.71
C LYS A 97 1.92 16.20 15.23
N GLY A 98 1.83 14.98 15.76
CA GLY A 98 0.64 14.13 15.55
C GLY A 98 -0.64 14.81 16.01
N GLU A 99 -1.77 14.45 15.40
CA GLU A 99 -3.09 15.02 15.77
C GLU A 99 -3.43 14.75 17.22
N LEU A 100 -3.93 15.76 17.92
CA LEU A 100 -4.29 15.71 19.32
C LEU A 100 -5.81 15.58 19.49
N ASP A 101 -6.24 14.91 20.54
CA ASP A 101 -7.62 14.92 21.00
C ASP A 101 -7.96 16.23 21.76
N GLU A 102 -9.21 16.39 22.16
CA GLU A 102 -9.68 17.56 22.92
C GLU A 102 -8.95 17.78 24.27
N LYS A 103 -8.29 16.73 24.79
CA LYS A 103 -7.51 16.76 26.01
C LYS A 103 -6.01 17.03 25.78
N GLY A 104 -5.62 17.21 24.53
CA GLY A 104 -4.22 17.42 24.14
C GLY A 104 -3.37 16.14 24.10
N ASN A 105 -3.96 14.94 24.15
CA ASN A 105 -3.25 13.70 23.92
C ASN A 105 -3.24 13.37 22.42
N LEU A 106 -2.24 12.58 21.99
CA LEU A 106 -2.20 12.08 20.62
C LEU A 106 -3.46 11.28 20.30
N ASN A 107 -4.20 11.73 19.32
CA ASN A 107 -5.49 11.16 18.92
C ASN A 107 -5.31 9.75 18.36
N LYS A 108 -6.03 8.78 18.94
CA LYS A 108 -5.96 7.37 18.57
C LYS A 108 -7.34 6.86 18.21
N VAL A 109 -7.58 6.59 16.94
CA VAL A 109 -8.89 6.25 16.40
C VAL A 109 -8.81 5.26 15.23
N LYS A 110 -9.94 4.67 14.90
CA LYS A 110 -10.13 3.85 13.69
C LYS A 110 -9.90 4.67 12.43
N LEU A 111 -9.38 4.04 11.38
CA LEU A 111 -9.07 4.75 10.12
C LEU A 111 -10.25 5.53 9.53
N LYS A 112 -11.48 5.00 9.64
CA LYS A 112 -12.68 5.71 9.19
C LYS A 112 -12.91 7.02 9.95
N ILE A 113 -12.65 7.02 11.25
CA ILE A 113 -12.74 8.21 12.10
C ILE A 113 -11.56 9.14 11.82
N ALA A 114 -10.34 8.61 11.68
CA ALA A 114 -9.16 9.39 11.30
C ALA A 114 -9.40 10.22 10.03
N LYS A 115 -10.00 9.62 8.99
CA LYS A 115 -10.38 10.35 7.76
C LYS A 115 -11.40 11.46 8.00
N LYS A 116 -12.36 11.27 8.92
CA LYS A 116 -13.32 12.32 9.29
C LYS A 116 -12.66 13.45 10.06
N VAL A 117 -11.79 13.11 11.03
CA VAL A 117 -11.01 14.11 11.78
C VAL A 117 -10.17 14.94 10.83
N ALA A 118 -9.46 14.30 9.91
CA ALA A 118 -8.65 15.01 8.92
C ALA A 118 -9.50 15.95 8.05
N ALA A 119 -10.64 15.48 7.56
CA ALA A 119 -11.54 16.29 6.71
C ALA A 119 -12.18 17.47 7.46
N ALA A 120 -12.32 17.38 8.78
CA ALA A 120 -12.84 18.45 9.63
C ALA A 120 -11.74 19.37 10.18
N ALA A 121 -10.47 19.01 10.02
CA ALA A 121 -9.37 19.77 10.56
C ALA A 121 -9.25 21.16 9.90
N SER A 122 -9.15 22.19 10.76
CA SER A 122 -8.85 23.56 10.35
C SER A 122 -7.66 24.03 11.18
N TYR A 123 -6.49 24.07 10.54
CA TYR A 123 -5.24 24.38 11.22
C TYR A 123 -4.31 25.17 10.30
N ALA A 124 -3.58 26.15 10.86
CA ALA A 124 -2.69 27.04 10.10
C ALA A 124 -3.37 27.70 8.88
N GLY A 125 -4.66 28.08 9.02
CA GLY A 125 -5.44 28.69 7.94
C GLY A 125 -5.83 27.76 6.79
N ARG A 126 -5.68 26.44 6.96
CA ARG A 126 -6.00 25.43 5.94
C ARG A 126 -7.08 24.47 6.40
N THR A 127 -7.85 23.97 5.43
CA THR A 127 -8.94 23.00 5.63
C THR A 127 -8.82 21.77 4.74
N ASN A 128 -7.71 21.65 3.97
CA ASN A 128 -7.45 20.54 3.06
C ASN A 128 -6.57 19.43 3.69
N TRP A 129 -6.67 19.26 5.00
CA TRP A 129 -5.94 18.22 5.72
C TRP A 129 -6.46 16.82 5.40
N ARG A 130 -5.54 15.87 5.32
CA ARG A 130 -5.85 14.46 5.03
C ARG A 130 -4.88 13.51 5.75
N ILE A 131 -5.26 12.24 5.82
CA ILE A 131 -4.35 11.17 6.23
C ILE A 131 -3.33 10.95 5.10
N PRO A 132 -2.02 10.90 5.40
CA PRO A 132 -0.98 10.72 4.39
C PRO A 132 -1.04 9.34 3.74
N LYS A 133 -0.56 9.23 2.52
CA LYS A 133 -0.25 7.93 1.89
C LYS A 133 0.95 7.28 2.59
N LEU A 134 1.10 5.97 2.46
CA LEU A 134 2.25 5.25 3.03
C LEU A 134 3.58 5.84 2.54
N VAL A 135 3.69 6.11 1.25
CA VAL A 135 4.90 6.69 0.65
C VAL A 135 5.22 8.08 1.22
N GLU A 136 4.20 8.88 1.48
CA GLU A 136 4.36 10.22 2.05
C GLU A 136 4.81 10.15 3.51
N ILE A 137 4.11 9.41 4.38
CA ILE A 137 4.47 9.36 5.81
C ILE A 137 5.85 8.71 6.03
N LYS A 138 6.31 7.84 5.13
CA LYS A 138 7.66 7.29 5.17
C LYS A 138 8.75 8.35 4.94
N THR A 139 8.47 9.45 4.28
CA THR A 139 9.45 10.55 4.10
C THR A 139 9.82 11.21 5.40
N LEU A 140 8.99 11.09 6.43
CA LEU A 140 9.29 11.59 7.77
C LEU A 140 10.39 10.78 8.47
N LEU A 141 10.73 9.59 7.98
CA LEU A 141 11.77 8.74 8.56
C LEU A 141 13.15 9.35 8.33
N ALA A 142 13.91 9.47 9.42
CA ALA A 142 15.31 9.82 9.35
C ALA A 142 16.17 8.61 8.89
N PRO A 143 17.29 8.81 8.20
CA PRO A 143 18.14 7.72 7.73
C PRO A 143 18.84 6.95 8.86
N LYS A 144 18.86 7.50 10.06
CA LYS A 144 19.40 6.91 11.30
C LYS A 144 18.59 7.37 12.50
N ARG A 145 18.71 6.67 13.63
CA ARG A 145 18.09 7.14 14.89
C ARG A 145 18.70 8.47 15.30
N VAL A 146 17.85 9.43 15.55
CA VAL A 146 18.21 10.78 15.96
C VAL A 146 17.49 11.15 17.25
N MET A 147 18.01 12.13 17.98
CA MET A 147 17.30 12.74 19.10
C MET A 147 16.24 13.67 18.55
N ASN A 148 14.98 13.46 18.88
CA ASN A 148 13.91 14.37 18.50
C ASN A 148 13.85 15.59 19.43
N ALA A 149 12.99 16.56 19.13
CA ALA A 149 12.80 17.76 19.95
C ALA A 149 12.36 17.44 21.39
N GLY A 150 11.66 16.33 21.61
CA GLY A 150 11.27 15.84 22.93
C GLY A 150 12.36 15.07 23.70
N GLY A 151 13.62 15.05 23.23
CA GLY A 151 14.74 14.38 23.91
C GLY A 151 14.73 12.85 23.80
N LYS A 152 13.94 12.26 22.92
CA LYS A 152 13.86 10.81 22.71
C LYS A 152 14.49 10.38 21.38
N LYS A 153 15.25 9.28 21.41
CA LYS A 153 15.80 8.68 20.18
C LYS A 153 14.72 7.98 19.37
N SER A 154 14.54 8.41 18.13
CA SER A 154 13.58 7.81 17.20
C SER A 154 14.12 7.84 15.76
N TRP A 155 13.36 7.31 14.83
CA TRP A 155 13.65 7.35 13.41
C TRP A 155 12.87 8.47 12.69
N ILE A 156 12.22 9.39 13.42
CA ILE A 156 11.58 10.55 12.79
C ILE A 156 12.58 11.66 12.57
N ASN A 157 12.40 12.43 11.50
CA ASN A 157 13.21 13.64 11.26
C ASN A 157 13.07 14.60 12.46
N PRO A 158 14.18 15.16 13.00
CA PRO A 158 14.18 15.94 14.23
C PRO A 158 13.38 17.26 14.16
N VAL A 159 13.01 17.72 12.98
CA VAL A 159 12.12 18.89 12.82
C VAL A 159 10.72 18.63 13.38
N PHE A 160 10.31 17.36 13.50
CA PHE A 160 9.00 16.96 14.03
C PHE A 160 9.06 16.70 15.53
N ASP A 161 8.03 17.15 16.27
CA ASP A 161 8.03 17.15 17.73
C ASP A 161 7.74 15.79 18.36
N ASP A 162 6.91 14.96 17.72
CA ASP A 162 6.49 13.67 18.25
C ASP A 162 6.49 12.57 17.19
N GLY A 163 6.34 11.36 17.60
CA GLY A 163 6.33 10.18 16.72
C GLY A 163 6.95 8.97 17.40
N VAL A 164 7.32 9.15 18.68
CA VAL A 164 8.06 8.13 19.43
C VAL A 164 7.10 7.15 20.07
N GLY A 165 7.28 5.86 19.72
CA GLY A 165 6.58 4.76 20.37
C GLY A 165 5.14 4.52 19.89
N HIS A 166 4.73 5.11 18.77
CA HIS A 166 3.36 5.00 18.28
C HIS A 166 3.26 4.52 16.83
N TYR A 167 2.13 3.89 16.52
CA TYR A 167 1.72 3.53 15.16
C TYR A 167 0.84 4.63 14.59
N TYR A 168 1.15 5.08 13.40
CA TYR A 168 0.42 6.13 12.71
C TYR A 168 -0.22 5.60 11.43
N TRP A 169 -1.51 5.90 11.24
CA TRP A 169 -2.24 5.53 10.04
C TRP A 169 -1.66 6.13 8.76
N SER A 170 -1.59 5.32 7.73
CA SER A 170 -1.59 5.83 6.36
C SER A 170 -2.97 5.62 5.72
N SER A 171 -3.26 6.36 4.65
CA SER A 171 -4.46 6.16 3.84
C SER A 171 -4.33 4.98 2.87
N THR A 172 -3.11 4.44 2.69
CA THR A 172 -2.81 3.32 1.79
C THR A 172 -3.32 2.01 2.36
N THR A 173 -4.16 1.34 1.60
CA THR A 173 -4.73 0.04 1.97
C THR A 173 -3.84 -1.10 1.52
N CYS A 174 -4.05 -2.30 2.05
CA CYS A 174 -3.25 -3.48 1.74
C CYS A 174 -3.24 -3.85 0.26
N ASP A 175 -4.38 -3.71 -0.40
CA ASP A 175 -4.56 -3.99 -1.83
C ASP A 175 -3.83 -3.01 -2.76
N GLN A 176 -3.38 -1.87 -2.24
CA GLN A 176 -2.63 -0.85 -2.98
C GLN A 176 -1.12 -1.08 -3.00
N VAL A 177 -0.62 -2.10 -2.30
CA VAL A 177 0.81 -2.45 -2.26
C VAL A 177 1.03 -3.78 -2.97
N SER A 178 1.80 -3.75 -4.07
CA SER A 178 1.96 -4.90 -4.97
C SER A 178 2.85 -6.02 -4.43
N VAL A 179 3.77 -5.71 -3.49
CA VAL A 179 4.74 -6.69 -2.99
C VAL A 179 4.62 -6.83 -1.49
N ILE A 180 4.03 -7.94 -1.06
CA ILE A 180 3.96 -8.35 0.34
C ILE A 180 4.77 -9.64 0.46
N THR A 181 5.93 -9.56 1.09
CA THR A 181 6.86 -10.70 1.24
C THR A 181 6.58 -11.51 2.50
N ASP A 182 6.05 -10.88 3.55
CA ASP A 182 5.71 -11.55 4.79
C ASP A 182 4.44 -12.40 4.63
N ARG A 183 4.53 -13.68 5.00
CA ARG A 183 3.42 -14.63 4.82
C ARG A 183 2.17 -14.29 5.67
N TYR A 184 2.36 -13.68 6.83
CA TYR A 184 1.25 -13.28 7.71
C TYR A 184 0.57 -12.03 7.15
N GLN A 185 1.35 -11.06 6.74
CA GLN A 185 0.84 -9.86 6.08
C GLN A 185 0.10 -10.22 4.79
N LYS A 186 0.65 -11.13 3.97
CA LYS A 186 0.01 -11.60 2.74
C LYS A 186 -1.37 -12.18 3.00
N LYS A 187 -1.52 -13.02 4.05
CA LYS A 187 -2.81 -13.65 4.38
C LYS A 187 -3.90 -12.64 4.71
N ILE A 188 -3.58 -11.58 5.44
CA ILE A 188 -4.57 -10.56 5.86
C ILE A 188 -4.79 -9.54 4.74
N CYS A 189 -3.76 -9.17 3.99
CA CYS A 189 -3.94 -8.32 2.81
C CYS A 189 -4.74 -9.01 1.70
N GLN A 190 -4.81 -10.34 1.67
CA GLN A 190 -5.73 -11.09 0.80
C GLN A 190 -7.21 -10.88 1.15
N GLN A 191 -7.52 -10.43 2.35
CA GLN A 191 -8.88 -10.04 2.76
C GLN A 191 -9.29 -8.65 2.23
N GLY A 192 -8.54 -8.11 1.28
CA GLY A 192 -8.87 -6.91 0.54
C GLY A 192 -8.78 -5.63 1.37
N GLU A 193 -9.81 -4.80 1.28
CA GLU A 193 -9.84 -3.47 1.87
C GLU A 193 -9.93 -3.43 3.41
N SER A 194 -9.87 -4.56 4.11
CA SER A 194 -10.05 -4.61 5.57
C SER A 194 -8.89 -4.04 6.37
N ALA A 195 -7.69 -3.95 5.78
CA ALA A 195 -6.47 -3.48 6.44
C ALA A 195 -5.86 -2.27 5.73
N ALA A 196 -5.09 -1.47 6.49
CA ALA A 196 -4.31 -0.36 5.99
C ALA A 196 -2.91 -0.37 6.62
N TRP A 197 -1.97 0.31 5.96
CA TRP A 197 -0.59 0.38 6.40
C TRP A 197 -0.38 1.45 7.48
N LEU A 198 0.58 1.17 8.34
CA LEU A 198 1.01 2.02 9.46
C LEU A 198 2.52 2.20 9.45
N VAL A 199 2.98 3.32 9.95
CA VAL A 199 4.40 3.57 10.22
C VAL A 199 4.63 3.70 11.71
N HIS A 200 5.71 3.08 12.21
CA HIS A 200 6.14 3.18 13.60
C HIS A 200 7.54 3.78 13.67
N PHE A 201 7.63 5.04 14.09
CA PHE A 201 8.88 5.80 14.05
C PHE A 201 9.94 5.39 15.07
N ASN A 202 9.56 4.71 16.17
CA ASN A 202 10.56 4.30 17.17
C ASN A 202 11.42 3.12 16.69
N ILE A 203 10.89 2.25 15.87
CA ILE A 203 11.55 1.01 15.42
C ILE A 203 11.80 0.97 13.91
N ASN A 204 11.50 2.07 13.18
CA ASN A 204 11.60 2.13 11.73
C ASN A 204 10.91 0.95 11.05
N ALA A 205 9.67 0.72 11.40
CA ALA A 205 8.93 -0.42 10.90
C ALA A 205 7.61 0.01 10.26
N ILE A 206 7.21 -0.78 9.29
CA ILE A 206 5.96 -0.63 8.56
C ILE A 206 5.15 -1.87 8.82
N PHE A 207 3.93 -1.67 9.27
CA PHE A 207 2.98 -2.73 9.59
C PHE A 207 1.67 -2.48 8.85
N TRP A 208 0.80 -3.45 8.87
CA TRP A 208 -0.59 -3.29 8.50
C TRP A 208 -1.46 -3.82 9.65
N HIS A 209 -2.60 -3.18 9.82
CA HIS A 209 -3.61 -3.58 10.80
C HIS A 209 -5.01 -3.39 10.25
N HIS A 210 -5.98 -4.04 10.88
CA HIS A 210 -7.37 -3.87 10.52
C HIS A 210 -7.83 -2.43 10.74
N LYS A 211 -8.58 -1.88 9.79
CA LYS A 211 -9.11 -0.50 9.84
C LYS A 211 -10.06 -0.24 11.02
N THR A 212 -10.45 -1.31 11.72
CA THR A 212 -11.31 -1.28 12.92
C THR A 212 -10.52 -1.12 14.23
N GLU A 213 -9.21 -1.18 14.18
CA GLU A 213 -8.34 -0.93 15.33
C GLU A 213 -8.02 0.57 15.48
N ASP A 214 -7.58 0.98 16.66
CA ASP A 214 -7.35 2.38 16.98
C ASP A 214 -5.84 2.70 16.97
N TYR A 215 -5.43 3.60 16.06
CA TYR A 215 -4.05 4.07 15.93
C TYR A 215 -3.99 5.58 15.78
N HIS A 216 -2.79 6.14 15.93
CA HIS A 216 -2.57 7.57 15.92
C HIS A 216 -2.67 8.16 14.51
N ILE A 217 -2.88 9.46 14.47
CA ILE A 217 -3.07 10.24 13.26
C ILE A 217 -1.92 11.23 13.10
N TRP A 218 -1.42 11.35 11.89
CA TRP A 218 -0.58 12.46 11.44
C TRP A 218 -1.23 13.07 10.22
N LEU A 219 -1.35 14.38 10.17
CA LEU A 219 -2.04 15.04 9.07
C LEU A 219 -1.05 15.69 8.11
N VAL A 220 -1.43 15.66 6.84
CA VAL A 220 -0.74 16.29 5.73
C VAL A 220 -1.73 17.03 4.85
N ALA A 221 -1.29 18.13 4.24
CA ALA A 221 -2.05 18.88 3.24
C ALA A 221 -1.19 19.10 2.00
N ASP A 222 -1.82 19.16 0.84
CA ASP A 222 -1.13 19.58 -0.38
C ASP A 222 -0.92 21.10 -0.37
N LEU A 223 0.25 21.58 -0.82
CA LEU A 223 0.61 23.02 -0.78
C LEU A 223 -0.10 23.87 -1.83
N LYS A 224 -0.91 23.29 -2.70
CA LYS A 224 -1.69 24.00 -3.71
C LYS A 224 -3.08 24.33 -3.22
#